data_073ff48745b2c80bf2fe248c595d0dde
#
_entry.id   073ff48745b2c80bf2fe248c595d0dde
#
_cell.length_a   1.000
_cell.length_b   1.000
_cell.length_c   1.000
_cell.angle_alpha   90.00
_cell.angle_beta   90.00
_cell.angle_gamma   90.00
#
_symmetry.space_group_name_H-M   'P 1'
#
loop_
_entity.id
_entity.type
_entity.pdbx_description
1 polymer ?
#
loop_
_entity_poly.entity_id
_entity_poly.type
_entity_poly.pdbx_seq_one_letter_code
_entity_poly.pdbx_strand_id
1 'polypeptide(L)'
;MDLNLEVPHRRFDPLRGRWVLVSPHRTQRPWQGEVSRTDAKPPLHYDPECYLCPGNTRAGGKQNPPYTGVFAFTNDYAALLPDSPEVTTESSPGLLLAQTERGICRVLCFHPDHSLTLAGMELTDIVRVIEAWTQEFTELGARAEIRHVQIFENRGAMMGASNPHPHCQIWATEHIPDEPLAEVANQRGYSRLHDTCLLCDVLKLEIEQRQRIVCENEEFVSLVPFW
;
A
#
# COMPACT_ATOMS: atom_id res chain seq x y z
N MET A 1 -26.23 -18.76 -12.74
CA MET A 1 -27.19 -18.09 -11.81
C MET A 1 -27.11 -16.60 -12.12
N ASP A 2 -28.14 -16.04 -12.77
CA ASP A 2 -28.20 -14.59 -13.00
C ASP A 2 -28.53 -13.91 -11.69
N LEU A 3 -27.50 -13.41 -11.02
CA LEU A 3 -27.67 -12.55 -9.86
C LEU A 3 -28.17 -11.19 -10.36
N ASN A 4 -29.41 -10.82 -10.01
CA ASN A 4 -29.86 -9.43 -10.23
C ASN A 4 -29.09 -8.49 -9.28
N LEU A 5 -28.00 -7.94 -9.77
CA LEU A 5 -27.11 -7.05 -9.01
C LEU A 5 -27.48 -5.56 -9.11
N GLU A 6 -28.65 -5.24 -9.72
CA GLU A 6 -29.13 -3.85 -9.88
C GLU A 6 -29.83 -3.32 -8.61
N VAL A 7 -30.15 -4.17 -7.66
CA VAL A 7 -30.75 -3.80 -6.37
C VAL A 7 -29.69 -3.71 -5.26
N PRO A 8 -29.98 -3.01 -4.15
CA PRO A 8 -29.08 -3.04 -2.98
C PRO A 8 -28.84 -4.46 -2.49
N HIS A 9 -27.59 -4.84 -2.39
CA HIS A 9 -27.17 -6.18 -1.96
C HIS A 9 -25.87 -6.12 -1.18
N ARG A 10 -25.50 -7.24 -0.58
CA ARG A 10 -24.19 -7.40 0.07
C ARG A 10 -23.34 -8.38 -0.71
N ARG A 11 -22.06 -8.07 -0.84
CA ARG A 11 -21.04 -8.97 -1.37
C ARG A 11 -20.13 -9.43 -0.25
N PHE A 12 -19.80 -10.70 -0.25
CA PHE A 12 -18.89 -11.25 0.75
C PHE A 12 -17.45 -11.08 0.29
N ASP A 13 -16.62 -10.48 1.14
CA ASP A 13 -15.17 -10.41 0.99
C ASP A 13 -14.54 -11.64 1.68
N PRO A 14 -14.12 -12.65 0.95
CA PRO A 14 -13.59 -13.88 1.53
C PRO A 14 -12.20 -13.69 2.14
N LEU A 15 -11.45 -12.66 1.72
CA LEU A 15 -10.15 -12.35 2.31
C LEU A 15 -10.28 -11.84 3.74
N ARG A 16 -11.25 -10.95 3.98
CA ARG A 16 -11.45 -10.32 5.28
C ARG A 16 -12.56 -10.96 6.11
N GLY A 17 -13.32 -11.91 5.52
CA GLY A 17 -14.43 -12.57 6.19
C GLY A 17 -15.61 -11.65 6.50
N ARG A 18 -15.82 -10.59 5.72
CA ARG A 18 -16.83 -9.55 5.97
C ARG A 18 -17.71 -9.25 4.77
N TRP A 19 -18.87 -8.65 5.03
CA TRP A 19 -19.81 -8.25 4.00
C TRP A 19 -19.68 -6.77 3.65
N VAL A 20 -19.68 -6.46 2.36
CA VAL A 20 -19.66 -5.10 1.81
C VAL A 20 -21.02 -4.77 1.23
N LEU A 21 -21.62 -3.66 1.65
CA LEU A 21 -22.90 -3.17 1.10
C LEU A 21 -22.65 -2.51 -0.27
N VAL A 22 -23.39 -2.96 -1.27
CA VAL A 22 -23.36 -2.41 -2.63
C VAL A 22 -24.74 -1.86 -2.98
N SER A 23 -24.80 -0.63 -3.48
CA SER A 23 -26.05 0.07 -3.79
C SER A 23 -26.00 0.69 -5.20
N PRO A 24 -26.18 -0.10 -6.27
CA PRO A 24 -25.97 0.35 -7.65
C PRO A 24 -26.84 1.54 -8.05
N HIS A 25 -28.09 1.59 -7.60
CA HIS A 25 -29.04 2.69 -7.91
C HIS A 25 -28.53 4.07 -7.46
N ARG A 26 -27.59 4.13 -6.51
CA ARG A 26 -27.01 5.40 -6.04
C ARG A 26 -26.06 6.06 -7.06
N THR A 27 -25.62 5.33 -8.08
CA THR A 27 -24.86 5.91 -9.19
C THR A 27 -25.64 6.94 -10.00
N GLN A 28 -26.99 6.88 -9.93
CA GLN A 28 -27.89 7.84 -10.58
C GLN A 28 -28.08 9.14 -9.77
N ARG A 29 -27.53 9.19 -8.55
CA ARG A 29 -27.62 10.42 -7.74
C ARG A 29 -26.79 11.52 -8.39
N PRO A 30 -27.35 12.76 -8.55
CA PRO A 30 -26.58 13.89 -9.00
C PRO A 30 -25.37 14.10 -8.07
N TRP A 31 -24.18 13.97 -8.63
CA TRP A 31 -22.94 14.15 -7.86
C TRP A 31 -22.58 15.65 -7.87
N GLN A 32 -22.57 16.26 -6.71
CA GLN A 32 -22.11 17.64 -6.49
C GLN A 32 -20.75 17.63 -5.78
N GLY A 33 -19.89 16.66 -6.12
CA GLY A 33 -18.57 16.58 -5.53
C GLY A 33 -17.64 17.71 -5.98
N GLU A 34 -16.58 17.91 -5.22
CA GLU A 34 -15.53 18.86 -5.55
C GLU A 34 -14.87 18.49 -6.88
N VAL A 35 -14.87 19.42 -7.82
CA VAL A 35 -14.07 19.32 -9.04
C VAL A 35 -12.80 20.10 -8.80
N SER A 36 -11.75 19.43 -8.38
CA SER A 36 -10.43 20.08 -8.34
C SER A 36 -9.92 20.23 -9.77
N ARG A 37 -9.89 21.46 -10.26
CA ARG A 37 -9.12 21.79 -11.46
C ARG A 37 -7.68 21.93 -11.01
N THR A 38 -6.87 20.95 -11.32
CA THR A 38 -5.41 21.13 -11.32
C THR A 38 -5.09 22.05 -12.47
N ASP A 39 -4.90 23.34 -12.19
CA ASP A 39 -4.21 24.20 -13.14
C ASP A 39 -2.86 23.52 -13.42
N ALA A 40 -2.66 23.08 -14.65
CA ALA A 40 -1.45 22.39 -15.06
C ALA A 40 -0.28 23.38 -14.96
N LYS A 41 0.33 23.46 -13.79
CA LYS A 41 1.62 24.14 -13.64
C LYS A 41 2.65 23.37 -14.46
N PRO A 42 3.64 24.04 -15.07
CA PRO A 42 4.75 23.35 -15.71
C PRO A 42 5.36 22.33 -14.74
N PRO A 43 5.74 21.14 -15.22
CA PRO A 43 6.35 20.13 -14.36
C PRO A 43 7.64 20.69 -13.73
N LEU A 44 7.73 20.61 -12.43
CA LEU A 44 8.92 21.01 -11.67
C LEU A 44 9.82 19.79 -11.51
N HIS A 45 10.81 19.64 -12.37
CA HIS A 45 11.72 18.48 -12.37
C HIS A 45 12.63 18.42 -11.14
N TYR A 46 12.94 19.56 -10.54
CA TYR A 46 13.73 19.68 -9.32
C TYR A 46 13.22 20.86 -8.49
N ASP A 47 12.98 20.61 -7.21
CA ASP A 47 12.57 21.64 -6.26
C ASP A 47 13.65 21.81 -5.19
N PRO A 48 14.32 22.99 -5.11
CA PRO A 48 15.35 23.25 -4.12
C PRO A 48 14.83 23.21 -2.67
N GLU A 49 13.52 23.42 -2.45
CA GLU A 49 12.89 23.36 -1.13
C GLU A 49 12.42 21.95 -0.76
N CYS A 50 12.42 21.01 -1.71
CA CYS A 50 12.00 19.64 -1.47
C CYS A 50 13.08 18.84 -0.73
N TYR A 51 12.81 18.43 0.49
CA TYR A 51 13.74 17.61 1.28
C TYR A 51 13.97 16.18 0.72
N LEU A 52 13.26 15.76 -0.33
CA LEU A 52 13.48 14.46 -1.00
C LEU A 52 14.29 14.58 -2.28
N CYS A 53 14.38 15.74 -2.92
CA CYS A 53 15.17 15.91 -4.13
C CYS A 53 16.68 15.61 -3.90
N PRO A 54 17.39 15.12 -4.95
CA PRO A 54 18.82 14.82 -4.87
C PRO A 54 19.63 16.02 -4.38
N GLY A 55 20.57 15.77 -3.47
CA GLY A 55 21.47 16.81 -2.96
C GLY A 55 20.87 17.73 -1.91
N ASN A 56 19.56 17.74 -1.69
CA ASN A 56 18.90 18.58 -0.70
C ASN A 56 19.06 18.03 0.72
N THR A 57 18.91 18.91 1.69
CA THR A 57 19.01 18.56 3.11
C THR A 57 17.65 18.10 3.63
N ARG A 58 17.64 16.93 4.28
CA ARG A 58 16.49 16.37 5.00
C ARG A 58 16.39 16.93 6.42
N ALA A 59 15.31 16.56 7.09
CA ALA A 59 15.16 16.80 8.50
C ALA A 59 16.36 16.20 9.30
N GLY A 60 16.74 16.88 10.37
CA GLY A 60 17.92 16.50 11.14
C GLY A 60 19.28 16.83 10.50
N GLY A 61 19.29 17.61 9.41
CA GLY A 61 20.52 18.10 8.77
C GLY A 61 21.25 17.08 7.89
N LYS A 62 20.66 15.91 7.63
CA LYS A 62 21.22 14.90 6.74
C LYS A 62 21.02 15.32 5.29
N GLN A 63 22.08 15.27 4.48
CA GLN A 63 22.02 15.57 3.06
C GLN A 63 21.76 14.32 2.23
N ASN A 64 20.84 14.41 1.26
CA ASN A 64 20.64 13.38 0.27
C ASN A 64 21.88 13.26 -0.62
N PRO A 65 22.28 12.06 -1.03
CA PRO A 65 23.26 11.94 -2.11
C PRO A 65 22.68 12.53 -3.41
N PRO A 66 23.51 12.87 -4.39
CA PRO A 66 23.06 13.26 -5.73
C PRO A 66 22.60 12.00 -6.50
N TYR A 67 21.55 11.32 -6.01
CA TYR A 67 21.05 10.09 -6.61
C TYR A 67 20.46 10.34 -8.00
N THR A 68 20.64 9.36 -8.89
CA THR A 68 20.20 9.40 -10.29
C THR A 68 19.17 8.31 -10.63
N GLY A 69 18.74 7.55 -9.65
CA GLY A 69 17.74 6.49 -9.75
C GLY A 69 16.94 6.39 -8.46
N VAL A 70 16.65 5.18 -8.01
CA VAL A 70 15.95 4.94 -6.75
C VAL A 70 16.85 5.27 -5.56
N PHE A 71 16.26 5.85 -4.50
CA PHE A 71 16.98 6.19 -3.27
C PHE A 71 16.16 5.83 -2.04
N ALA A 72 16.67 4.92 -1.23
CA ALA A 72 16.05 4.49 0.03
C ALA A 72 16.83 5.00 1.24
N PHE A 73 16.10 5.35 2.32
CA PHE A 73 16.71 5.79 3.58
C PHE A 73 15.76 5.53 4.75
N THR A 74 16.32 5.44 5.97
CA THR A 74 15.53 5.37 7.20
C THR A 74 14.76 6.68 7.40
N ASN A 75 13.45 6.59 7.61
CA ASN A 75 12.57 7.75 7.79
C ASN A 75 13.06 8.60 8.97
N ASP A 76 13.29 9.90 8.74
CA ASP A 76 13.77 10.83 9.77
C ASP A 76 12.68 11.09 10.84
N TYR A 77 11.40 10.85 10.52
CA TYR A 77 10.24 10.89 11.43
C TYR A 77 9.54 9.54 11.46
N ALA A 78 10.29 8.49 11.82
CA ALA A 78 9.76 7.14 11.85
C ALA A 78 8.62 6.98 12.85
N ALA A 79 7.50 6.38 12.42
CA ALA A 79 6.39 6.04 13.29
C ALA A 79 6.73 4.87 14.23
N LEU A 80 7.68 4.02 13.85
CA LEU A 80 8.16 2.87 14.60
C LEU A 80 9.65 3.04 14.88
N LEU A 81 10.08 2.63 16.05
CA LEU A 81 11.47 2.64 16.46
C LEU A 81 11.92 1.23 16.82
N PRO A 82 13.12 0.78 16.37
CA PRO A 82 13.58 -0.59 16.63
C PRO A 82 13.89 -0.84 18.11
N ASP A 83 14.33 0.19 18.84
CA ASP A 83 14.84 0.10 20.21
C ASP A 83 13.83 0.61 21.25
N SER A 84 12.53 0.65 20.92
CA SER A 84 11.50 1.06 21.88
C SER A 84 11.50 0.10 23.09
N PRO A 85 11.50 0.63 24.33
CA PRO A 85 11.42 -0.21 25.52
C PRO A 85 10.10 -0.98 25.55
N GLU A 86 10.12 -2.18 26.10
CA GLU A 86 8.89 -2.93 26.26
C GLU A 86 8.00 -2.33 27.32
N VAL A 87 6.78 -2.01 26.91
CA VAL A 87 5.73 -1.50 27.79
C VAL A 87 4.46 -2.28 27.51
N THR A 88 3.95 -2.94 28.54
CA THR A 88 2.64 -3.55 28.49
C THR A 88 1.83 -2.99 29.63
N THR A 89 0.73 -2.35 29.36
CA THR A 89 -0.21 -1.85 30.37
C THR A 89 -1.57 -2.49 30.14
N GLU A 90 -2.14 -3.03 31.19
CA GLU A 90 -3.48 -3.61 31.17
C GLU A 90 -4.28 -3.05 32.36
N SER A 91 -5.45 -2.46 32.08
CA SER A 91 -6.43 -2.19 33.11
C SER A 91 -7.45 -3.31 33.18
N SER A 92 -7.84 -3.68 34.38
CA SER A 92 -8.87 -4.70 34.62
C SER A 92 -10.24 -4.20 34.15
N PRO A 93 -10.98 -4.98 33.35
CA PRO A 93 -10.77 -6.31 32.81
C PRO A 93 -10.26 -6.33 31.36
N GLY A 94 -9.14 -5.68 31.04
CA GLY A 94 -8.56 -5.67 29.67
C GLY A 94 -9.17 -4.64 28.72
N LEU A 95 -9.83 -3.60 29.25
CA LEU A 95 -10.48 -2.57 28.44
C LEU A 95 -9.49 -1.48 27.96
N LEU A 96 -8.41 -1.28 28.70
CA LEU A 96 -7.35 -0.34 28.36
C LEU A 96 -6.04 -1.12 28.28
N LEU A 97 -5.79 -1.70 27.10
CA LEU A 97 -4.59 -2.49 26.81
C LEU A 97 -3.71 -1.70 25.85
N ALA A 98 -2.45 -1.56 26.18
CA ALA A 98 -1.43 -1.02 25.30
C ALA A 98 -0.16 -1.85 25.41
N GLN A 99 0.49 -2.08 24.28
CA GLN A 99 1.77 -2.76 24.23
C GLN A 99 2.71 -2.04 23.25
N THR A 100 4.01 -2.21 23.44
CA THR A 100 5.00 -1.68 22.52
C THR A 100 4.86 -2.33 21.15
N GLU A 101 4.97 -1.51 20.11
CA GLU A 101 5.17 -1.95 18.73
C GLU A 101 6.53 -1.44 18.25
N ARG A 102 7.44 -2.36 17.95
CA ARG A 102 8.75 -2.04 17.39
C ARG A 102 8.74 -2.21 15.90
N GLY A 103 9.65 -1.52 15.23
CA GLY A 103 9.78 -1.69 13.82
C GLY A 103 10.74 -0.70 13.17
N ILE A 104 10.77 -0.76 11.85
CA ILE A 104 11.63 0.07 11.01
C ILE A 104 10.77 0.74 9.96
N CYS A 105 10.92 2.06 9.83
CA CYS A 105 10.28 2.82 8.75
C CYS A 105 11.35 3.32 7.79
N ARG A 106 11.17 3.05 6.50
CA ARG A 106 12.00 3.62 5.42
C ARG A 106 11.15 4.47 4.47
N VAL A 107 11.81 5.39 3.80
CA VAL A 107 11.27 6.14 2.66
C VAL A 107 12.08 5.70 1.44
N LEU A 108 11.40 5.47 0.33
CA LEU A 108 12.02 5.11 -0.94
C LEU A 108 11.52 6.07 -2.02
N CYS A 109 12.41 6.95 -2.48
CA CYS A 109 12.18 7.84 -3.62
C CYS A 109 12.32 7.04 -4.91
N PHE A 110 11.33 7.14 -5.80
CA PHE A 110 11.28 6.34 -7.03
C PHE A 110 12.22 6.85 -8.11
N HIS A 111 12.38 8.18 -8.17
CA HIS A 111 13.12 8.83 -9.25
C HIS A 111 13.64 10.19 -8.77
N PRO A 112 14.78 10.70 -9.30
CA PRO A 112 15.28 12.04 -8.97
C PRO A 112 14.40 13.19 -9.47
N ASP A 113 13.61 12.96 -10.52
CA ASP A 113 12.69 13.95 -11.07
C ASP A 113 11.44 14.10 -10.18
N HIS A 114 11.29 15.31 -9.61
CA HIS A 114 10.24 15.66 -8.68
C HIS A 114 8.83 15.61 -9.29
N SER A 115 8.69 15.76 -10.59
CA SER A 115 7.41 15.84 -11.28
C SER A 115 6.80 14.49 -11.67
N LEU A 116 7.60 13.43 -11.63
CA LEU A 116 7.16 12.12 -12.08
C LEU A 116 6.21 11.43 -11.09
N THR A 117 5.48 10.46 -11.62
CA THR A 117 4.67 9.53 -10.85
C THR A 117 4.89 8.14 -11.43
N LEU A 118 4.61 7.06 -10.69
CA LEU A 118 4.75 5.70 -11.22
C LEU A 118 4.07 5.52 -12.60
N ALA A 119 2.88 6.10 -12.77
CA ALA A 119 2.13 6.02 -14.04
C ALA A 119 2.78 6.81 -15.20
N GLY A 120 3.65 7.76 -14.91
CA GLY A 120 4.35 8.60 -15.89
C GLY A 120 5.82 8.24 -16.09
N MET A 121 6.31 7.20 -15.41
CA MET A 121 7.70 6.75 -15.52
C MET A 121 7.87 5.80 -16.72
N GLU A 122 9.08 5.78 -17.25
CA GLU A 122 9.48 4.78 -18.23
C GLU A 122 9.51 3.37 -17.60
N LEU A 123 9.20 2.33 -18.38
CA LEU A 123 9.15 0.97 -17.90
C LEU A 123 10.45 0.52 -17.20
N THR A 124 11.58 0.94 -17.72
CA THR A 124 12.91 0.64 -17.13
C THR A 124 13.08 1.21 -15.74
N ASP A 125 12.49 2.38 -15.46
CA ASP A 125 12.55 3.01 -14.14
C ASP A 125 11.55 2.35 -13.18
N ILE A 126 10.37 1.94 -13.66
CA ILE A 126 9.42 1.13 -12.87
C ILE A 126 10.06 -0.20 -12.45
N VAL A 127 10.78 -0.87 -13.34
CA VAL A 127 11.51 -2.11 -13.01
C VAL A 127 12.52 -1.87 -11.88
N ARG A 128 13.29 -0.77 -11.92
CA ARG A 128 14.23 -0.41 -10.84
C ARG A 128 13.53 -0.16 -9.50
N VAL A 129 12.35 0.43 -9.53
CA VAL A 129 11.53 0.60 -8.30
C VAL A 129 11.10 -0.75 -7.74
N ILE A 130 10.64 -1.68 -8.60
CA ILE A 130 10.23 -3.04 -8.19
C ILE A 130 11.43 -3.81 -7.63
N GLU A 131 12.60 -3.72 -8.26
CA GLU A 131 13.83 -4.33 -7.76
C GLU A 131 14.19 -3.79 -6.36
N ALA A 132 14.12 -2.47 -6.18
CA ALA A 132 14.36 -1.85 -4.88
C ALA A 132 13.33 -2.26 -3.82
N TRP A 133 12.04 -2.35 -4.16
CA TRP A 133 11.02 -2.90 -3.25
C TRP A 133 11.31 -4.34 -2.87
N THR A 134 11.73 -5.17 -3.83
CA THR A 134 12.08 -6.57 -3.59
C THR A 134 13.27 -6.68 -2.64
N GLN A 135 14.30 -5.85 -2.84
CA GLN A 135 15.47 -5.80 -1.97
C GLN A 135 15.09 -5.39 -0.53
N GLU A 136 14.34 -4.28 -0.38
CA GLU A 136 13.90 -3.78 0.92
C GLU A 136 13.01 -4.79 1.65
N PHE A 137 12.05 -5.39 0.94
CA PHE A 137 11.18 -6.43 1.49
C PHE A 137 11.96 -7.63 1.98
N THR A 138 12.95 -8.09 1.19
CA THR A 138 13.78 -9.25 1.54
C THR A 138 14.69 -8.93 2.72
N GLU A 139 15.36 -7.76 2.71
CA GLU A 139 16.27 -7.36 3.78
C GLU A 139 15.55 -7.20 5.12
N LEU A 140 14.43 -6.47 5.11
CA LEU A 140 13.67 -6.21 6.32
C LEU A 140 12.94 -7.46 6.81
N GLY A 141 12.37 -8.24 5.89
CA GLY A 141 11.64 -9.48 6.21
C GLY A 141 12.54 -10.63 6.70
N ALA A 142 13.85 -10.58 6.42
CA ALA A 142 14.81 -11.55 6.92
C ALA A 142 15.20 -11.33 8.40
N ARG A 143 14.82 -10.20 8.99
CA ARG A 143 15.10 -9.90 10.39
C ARG A 143 14.22 -10.74 11.31
N ALA A 144 14.81 -11.33 12.34
CA ALA A 144 14.10 -12.24 13.25
C ALA A 144 12.95 -11.57 14.02
N GLU A 145 13.09 -10.27 14.30
CA GLU A 145 12.11 -9.45 15.00
C GLU A 145 10.97 -8.96 14.13
N ILE A 146 11.09 -9.02 12.78
CA ILE A 146 10.08 -8.54 11.85
C ILE A 146 9.13 -9.65 11.44
N ARG A 147 7.84 -9.40 11.52
CA ARG A 147 6.76 -10.32 11.13
C ARG A 147 5.99 -9.87 9.91
N HIS A 148 6.04 -8.58 9.59
CA HIS A 148 5.33 -8.04 8.44
C HIS A 148 6.10 -6.86 7.84
N VAL A 149 6.08 -6.75 6.51
CA VAL A 149 6.63 -5.62 5.75
C VAL A 149 5.55 -5.09 4.84
N GLN A 150 5.17 -3.82 5.03
CA GLN A 150 4.19 -3.12 4.22
C GLN A 150 4.87 -2.04 3.39
N ILE A 151 4.70 -2.10 2.07
CA ILE A 151 5.13 -1.05 1.14
C ILE A 151 3.88 -0.33 0.65
N PHE A 152 3.84 1.00 0.76
CA PHE A 152 2.66 1.78 0.35
C PHE A 152 3.04 3.20 -0.08
N GLU A 153 2.30 3.73 -1.05
CA GLU A 153 2.38 5.10 -1.50
C GLU A 153 1.14 5.88 -1.04
N ASN A 154 1.35 7.04 -0.43
CA ASN A 154 0.33 8.06 -0.26
C ASN A 154 0.50 9.10 -1.36
N ARG A 155 -0.40 9.12 -2.33
CA ARG A 155 -0.30 10.03 -3.46
C ARG A 155 -1.36 11.12 -3.41
N GLY A 156 -0.88 12.36 -3.51
CA GLY A 156 -1.74 13.55 -3.48
C GLY A 156 -2.08 14.03 -2.06
N ALA A 157 -2.27 15.33 -1.91
CA ALA A 157 -2.52 15.96 -0.61
C ALA A 157 -3.76 15.42 0.09
N MET A 158 -4.81 15.07 -0.65
CA MET A 158 -6.04 14.49 -0.11
C MET A 158 -5.82 13.11 0.53
N MET A 159 -4.79 12.38 0.11
CA MET A 159 -4.40 11.08 0.67
C MET A 159 -3.33 11.19 1.76
N GLY A 160 -3.03 12.41 2.21
CA GLY A 160 -2.06 12.65 3.27
C GLY A 160 -0.60 12.64 2.80
N ALA A 161 -0.33 12.72 1.48
CA ALA A 161 1.02 12.93 0.98
C ALA A 161 1.51 14.32 1.40
N SER A 162 2.55 14.35 2.25
CA SER A 162 3.18 15.59 2.71
C SER A 162 4.17 16.19 1.71
N ASN A 163 4.60 15.41 0.71
CA ASN A 163 5.57 15.81 -0.29
C ASN A 163 5.16 15.25 -1.67
N PRO A 164 5.11 16.07 -2.73
CA PRO A 164 4.74 15.62 -4.08
C PRO A 164 5.84 14.84 -4.80
N HIS A 165 7.09 14.86 -4.33
CA HIS A 165 8.19 14.05 -4.88
C HIS A 165 7.79 12.56 -4.91
N PRO A 166 8.02 11.81 -6.01
CA PRO A 166 7.57 10.43 -6.12
C PRO A 166 8.29 9.52 -5.11
N HIS A 167 7.55 9.04 -4.12
CA HIS A 167 8.09 8.19 -3.06
C HIS A 167 7.05 7.27 -2.47
N CYS A 168 7.50 6.22 -1.82
CA CYS A 168 6.70 5.37 -0.94
C CYS A 168 7.30 5.29 0.46
N GLN A 169 6.53 4.71 1.35
CA GLN A 169 6.97 4.33 2.69
C GLN A 169 7.04 2.81 2.77
N ILE A 170 7.96 2.31 3.59
CA ILE A 170 8.13 0.90 3.90
C ILE A 170 8.11 0.78 5.42
N TRP A 171 7.12 0.07 5.94
CA TRP A 171 6.99 -0.20 7.37
C TRP A 171 7.20 -1.68 7.63
N ALA A 172 8.20 -1.99 8.42
CA ALA A 172 8.50 -3.33 8.89
C ALA A 172 8.15 -3.40 10.38
N THR A 173 7.22 -4.30 10.75
CA THR A 173 6.61 -4.34 12.08
C THR A 173 6.90 -5.65 12.80
N GLU A 174 6.97 -5.59 14.14
CA GLU A 174 7.13 -6.74 15.03
C GLU A 174 5.88 -7.63 15.03
N HIS A 175 4.68 -7.04 14.87
CA HIS A 175 3.43 -7.79 14.77
C HIS A 175 2.83 -7.68 13.36
N ILE A 176 2.07 -8.70 12.97
CA ILE A 176 1.28 -8.64 11.73
C ILE A 176 0.07 -7.74 12.00
N PRO A 177 -0.16 -6.66 11.22
CA PRO A 177 -1.34 -5.80 11.39
C PRO A 177 -2.66 -6.56 11.21
N ASP A 178 -3.74 -6.06 11.82
CA ASP A 178 -5.03 -6.74 11.91
C ASP A 178 -5.63 -7.17 10.56
N GLU A 179 -5.57 -6.28 9.55
CA GLU A 179 -6.12 -6.61 8.21
C GLU A 179 -5.34 -7.75 7.54
N PRO A 180 -4.00 -7.72 7.39
CA PRO A 180 -3.23 -8.85 6.89
C PRO A 180 -3.37 -10.12 7.74
N LEU A 181 -3.50 -9.98 9.07
CA LEU A 181 -3.70 -11.12 9.96
C LEU A 181 -5.04 -11.82 9.67
N ALA A 182 -6.11 -11.06 9.47
CA ALA A 182 -7.42 -11.59 9.09
C ALA A 182 -7.37 -12.28 7.72
N GLU A 183 -6.69 -11.69 6.74
CA GLU A 183 -6.52 -12.27 5.40
C GLU A 183 -5.77 -13.61 5.45
N VAL A 184 -4.68 -13.69 6.22
CA VAL A 184 -3.93 -14.94 6.42
C VAL A 184 -4.80 -16.01 7.10
N ALA A 185 -5.57 -15.63 8.12
CA ALA A 185 -6.45 -16.55 8.83
C ALA A 185 -7.53 -17.13 7.91
N ASN A 186 -8.18 -16.28 7.11
CA ASN A 186 -9.23 -16.69 6.18
C ASN A 186 -8.69 -17.55 5.02
N GLN A 187 -7.54 -17.20 4.44
CA GLN A 187 -6.89 -18.02 3.41
C GLN A 187 -6.50 -19.41 3.94
N ARG A 188 -5.96 -19.48 5.15
CA ARG A 188 -5.66 -20.76 5.81
C ARG A 188 -6.92 -21.58 6.11
N GLY A 189 -7.99 -20.91 6.56
CA GLY A 189 -9.29 -21.54 6.80
C GLY A 189 -9.86 -22.14 5.52
N TYR A 190 -9.85 -21.38 4.43
CA TYR A 190 -10.29 -21.81 3.11
C TYR A 190 -9.49 -23.02 2.61
N SER A 191 -8.16 -22.95 2.68
CA SER A 191 -7.28 -24.02 2.24
C SER A 191 -7.52 -25.32 3.01
N ARG A 192 -7.75 -25.26 4.34
CA ARG A 192 -8.09 -26.44 5.14
C ARG A 192 -9.43 -27.08 4.78
N LEU A 193 -10.41 -26.25 4.36
CA LEU A 193 -11.76 -26.71 4.04
C LEU A 193 -11.85 -27.27 2.62
N HIS A 194 -11.15 -26.66 1.67
CA HIS A 194 -11.30 -26.93 0.23
C HIS A 194 -10.08 -27.60 -0.41
N ASP A 195 -8.98 -27.77 0.32
CA ASP A 195 -7.71 -28.31 -0.15
C ASP A 195 -7.13 -27.55 -1.36
N THR A 196 -7.39 -26.24 -1.44
CA THR A 196 -6.97 -25.36 -2.53
C THR A 196 -6.68 -23.96 -2.03
N CYS A 197 -6.12 -23.11 -2.90
CA CYS A 197 -5.79 -21.73 -2.59
C CYS A 197 -6.99 -20.80 -2.89
N LEU A 198 -7.43 -20.02 -1.90
CA LEU A 198 -8.53 -19.06 -2.05
C LEU A 198 -8.33 -18.09 -3.25
N LEU A 199 -7.15 -17.47 -3.34
CA LEU A 199 -6.87 -16.50 -4.40
C LEU A 199 -6.79 -17.17 -5.78
N CYS A 200 -6.27 -18.40 -5.87
CA CYS A 200 -6.26 -19.16 -7.11
C CYS A 200 -7.67 -19.48 -7.60
N ASP A 201 -8.57 -19.87 -6.70
CA ASP A 201 -9.96 -20.17 -7.06
C ASP A 201 -10.72 -18.90 -7.46
N VAL A 202 -10.52 -17.79 -6.76
CA VAL A 202 -11.08 -16.48 -7.14
C VAL A 202 -10.57 -16.09 -8.53
N LEU A 203 -9.26 -16.16 -8.78
CA LEU A 203 -8.67 -15.82 -10.06
C LEU A 203 -9.25 -16.67 -11.20
N LYS A 204 -9.39 -17.98 -10.98
CA LYS A 204 -9.99 -18.89 -11.97
C LYS A 204 -11.41 -18.47 -12.32
N LEU A 205 -12.25 -18.18 -11.33
CA LEU A 205 -13.63 -17.70 -11.54
C LEU A 205 -13.67 -16.37 -12.30
N GLU A 206 -12.80 -15.42 -11.95
CA GLU A 206 -12.74 -14.12 -12.62
C GLU A 206 -12.29 -14.25 -14.08
N ILE A 207 -11.32 -15.11 -14.36
CA ILE A 207 -10.88 -15.41 -15.74
C ILE A 207 -12.01 -16.08 -16.54
N GLU A 208 -12.73 -17.03 -15.96
CA GLU A 208 -13.87 -17.68 -16.61
C GLU A 208 -15.02 -16.70 -16.92
N GLN A 209 -15.32 -15.79 -16.00
CA GLN A 209 -16.40 -14.80 -16.16
C GLN A 209 -16.03 -13.60 -17.02
N ARG A 210 -14.77 -13.19 -17.03
CA ARG A 210 -14.22 -12.03 -17.77
C ARG A 210 -14.97 -10.71 -17.58
N GLN A 211 -15.62 -10.51 -16.44
CA GLN A 211 -16.45 -9.33 -16.19
C GLN A 211 -15.67 -8.20 -15.49
N ARG A 212 -14.63 -8.55 -14.73
CA ARG A 212 -13.88 -7.63 -13.87
C ARG A 212 -12.37 -7.60 -14.16
N ILE A 213 -11.96 -8.21 -15.28
CA ILE A 213 -10.57 -8.16 -15.76
C ILE A 213 -10.30 -6.77 -16.35
N VAL A 214 -9.25 -6.11 -15.88
CA VAL A 214 -8.77 -4.83 -16.38
C VAL A 214 -7.74 -5.07 -17.50
N CYS A 215 -6.72 -5.88 -17.22
CA CYS A 215 -5.72 -6.32 -18.19
C CYS A 215 -5.09 -7.63 -17.71
N GLU A 216 -4.49 -8.35 -18.63
CA GLU A 216 -3.80 -9.61 -18.38
C GLU A 216 -2.61 -9.79 -19.33
N ASN A 217 -1.64 -10.56 -18.90
CA ASN A 217 -0.56 -11.11 -19.72
C ASN A 217 -0.32 -12.57 -19.31
N GLU A 218 0.77 -13.17 -19.76
CA GLU A 218 1.07 -14.58 -19.48
C GLU A 218 1.28 -14.88 -17.98
N GLU A 219 1.74 -13.90 -17.20
CA GLU A 219 2.14 -14.07 -15.80
C GLU A 219 1.19 -13.39 -14.80
N PHE A 220 0.47 -12.35 -15.22
CA PHE A 220 -0.30 -11.49 -14.33
C PHE A 220 -1.70 -11.17 -14.84
N VAL A 221 -2.62 -11.05 -13.90
CA VAL A 221 -3.97 -10.56 -14.16
C VAL A 221 -4.26 -9.39 -13.21
N SER A 222 -4.65 -8.25 -13.78
CA SER A 222 -5.21 -7.13 -13.04
C SER A 222 -6.73 -7.18 -13.10
N LEU A 223 -7.39 -7.18 -11.95
CA LEU A 223 -8.83 -7.29 -11.86
C LEU A 223 -9.40 -6.40 -10.75
N VAL A 224 -10.69 -6.10 -10.84
CA VAL A 224 -11.48 -5.51 -9.75
C VAL A 224 -12.17 -6.66 -9.03
N PRO A 225 -11.92 -6.87 -7.71
CA PRO A 225 -12.55 -7.96 -6.97
C PRO A 225 -14.08 -7.84 -6.99
N PHE A 226 -14.77 -8.98 -6.86
CA PHE A 226 -16.23 -9.01 -6.82
C PHE A 226 -16.83 -8.25 -5.62
N TRP A 227 -16.12 -8.24 -4.50
CA TRP A 227 -16.52 -7.59 -3.26
C TRP A 227 -16.08 -6.14 -3.14
#